data_e935b05c5283d4158675d77e500ba1d6
#
_entry.id   e935b05c5283d4158675d77e500ba1d6
#
_cell.length_a   1.000
_cell.length_b   1.000
_cell.length_c   1.000
_cell.angle_alpha   90.00
_cell.angle_beta   90.00
_cell.angle_gamma   90.00
#
_symmetry.space_group_name_H-M   'P 1'
#
loop_
_entity.id
_entity.type
_entity.pdbx_description
1 polymer ?
#
loop_
_entity_poly.entity_id
_entity_poly.type
_entity_poly.pdbx_seq_one_letter_code
_entity_poly.pdbx_strand_id
1 'polypeptide(L)'
;MIKNRAGLFPFLLIAILCAAFAFSLFMWIKNGRGVRCVFVFRQTHGSERIIESRRLPLNAHQGKYEKYTDELLLGPLTEQCAPIFSGETKLLSCFERSGILYVNISSGFITENALTADFKRDINLFTENIKLNFPRIKRVELFVDGKTPFAD
;
A
#
# COMPACT_ATOMS: atom_id res chain seq x y z
N MET A 1 -36.14 -51.70 18.57
CA MET A 1 -36.20 -50.52 17.71
C MET A 1 -34.94 -49.66 17.86
N ILE A 2 -33.74 -50.15 17.47
CA ILE A 2 -32.45 -49.40 17.55
C ILE A 2 -31.69 -49.58 16.23
N LYS A 3 -32.32 -49.37 15.09
CA LYS A 3 -31.72 -49.72 13.79
C LYS A 3 -31.34 -48.51 12.88
N ASN A 4 -31.51 -47.24 13.30
CA ASN A 4 -31.28 -46.13 12.41
C ASN A 4 -30.34 -45.03 12.93
N ARG A 5 -29.61 -45.21 14.05
CA ARG A 5 -28.68 -44.17 14.57
C ARG A 5 -27.27 -44.26 13.95
N ALA A 6 -26.87 -45.44 13.47
CA ALA A 6 -25.53 -45.64 12.86
C ALA A 6 -25.38 -44.96 11.50
N GLY A 7 -26.47 -44.74 10.74
CA GLY A 7 -26.44 -44.08 9.45
C GLY A 7 -26.44 -42.54 9.54
N LEU A 8 -26.93 -41.96 10.63
CA LEU A 8 -27.06 -40.52 10.77
C LEU A 8 -25.71 -39.87 11.09
N PHE A 9 -24.84 -40.55 11.82
CA PHE A 9 -23.55 -40.04 12.28
C PHE A 9 -22.59 -39.67 11.14
N PRO A 10 -22.36 -40.51 10.09
CA PRO A 10 -21.51 -40.14 8.97
C PRO A 10 -22.08 -38.99 8.14
N PHE A 11 -23.41 -38.90 7.98
CA PHE A 11 -24.04 -37.75 7.30
C PHE A 11 -23.84 -36.43 8.05
N LEU A 12 -23.93 -36.46 9.38
CA LEU A 12 -23.70 -35.30 10.24
C LEU A 12 -22.23 -34.84 10.16
N LEU A 13 -21.27 -35.76 10.12
CA LEU A 13 -19.85 -35.49 9.96
C LEU A 13 -19.58 -34.84 8.60
N ILE A 14 -20.13 -35.35 7.51
CA ILE A 14 -19.99 -34.78 6.16
C ILE A 14 -20.61 -33.38 6.11
N ALA A 15 -21.76 -33.15 6.70
CA ALA A 15 -22.41 -31.84 6.76
C ALA A 15 -21.55 -30.81 7.49
N ILE A 16 -20.93 -31.17 8.63
CA ILE A 16 -20.01 -30.31 9.39
C ILE A 16 -18.77 -30.01 8.55
N LEU A 17 -18.19 -30.98 7.86
CA LEU A 17 -17.02 -30.82 7.02
C LEU A 17 -17.31 -29.85 5.85
N CYS A 18 -18.46 -30.02 5.19
CA CYS A 18 -18.90 -29.13 4.12
C CYS A 18 -19.13 -27.69 4.62
N ALA A 19 -19.75 -27.54 5.79
CA ALA A 19 -19.97 -26.23 6.41
C ALA A 19 -18.63 -25.53 6.77
N ALA A 20 -17.68 -26.27 7.35
CA ALA A 20 -16.36 -25.77 7.69
C ALA A 20 -15.57 -25.36 6.43
N PHE A 21 -15.65 -26.16 5.36
CA PHE A 21 -15.03 -25.84 4.08
C PHE A 21 -15.63 -24.59 3.44
N ALA A 22 -16.97 -24.50 3.40
CA ALA A 22 -17.67 -23.33 2.89
C ALA A 22 -17.33 -22.06 3.66
N PHE A 23 -17.26 -22.15 4.99
CA PHE A 23 -16.86 -21.04 5.87
C PHE A 23 -15.40 -20.62 5.62
N SER A 24 -14.50 -21.58 5.50
CA SER A 24 -13.08 -21.33 5.18
C SER A 24 -12.93 -20.65 3.82
N LEU A 25 -13.65 -21.14 2.80
CA LEU A 25 -13.67 -20.56 1.46
C LEU A 25 -14.23 -19.12 1.47
N PHE A 26 -15.31 -18.90 2.20
CA PHE A 26 -15.90 -17.58 2.39
C PHE A 26 -14.92 -16.60 3.04
N MET A 27 -14.24 -17.02 4.12
CA MET A 27 -13.22 -16.22 4.80
C MET A 27 -12.01 -15.95 3.89
N TRP A 28 -11.58 -16.95 3.12
CA TRP A 28 -10.49 -16.78 2.15
C TRP A 28 -10.83 -15.75 1.06
N ILE A 29 -12.04 -15.81 0.49
CA ILE A 29 -12.54 -14.86 -0.50
C ILE A 29 -12.66 -13.45 0.11
N LYS A 30 -13.16 -13.35 1.35
CA LYS A 30 -13.34 -12.06 2.03
C LYS A 30 -12.02 -11.41 2.42
N ASN A 31 -11.07 -12.16 2.94
CA ASN A 31 -9.78 -11.66 3.45
C ASN A 31 -8.65 -11.69 2.40
N GLY A 32 -8.83 -12.43 1.30
CA GLY A 32 -7.81 -12.63 0.26
C GLY A 32 -7.72 -11.52 -0.79
N ARG A 33 -8.59 -10.52 -0.77
CA ARG A 33 -8.68 -9.48 -1.79
C ARG A 33 -7.68 -8.32 -1.61
N GLY A 34 -6.50 -8.58 -1.07
CA GLY A 34 -5.41 -7.60 -0.99
C GLY A 34 -4.43 -7.75 -2.15
N VAL A 35 -3.99 -6.63 -2.70
CA VAL A 35 -2.86 -6.59 -3.65
C VAL A 35 -1.57 -6.57 -2.86
N ARG A 36 -0.63 -7.45 -3.22
CA ARG A 36 0.71 -7.42 -2.65
C ARG A 36 1.46 -6.25 -3.28
N CYS A 37 1.93 -5.33 -2.44
CA CYS A 37 2.72 -4.18 -2.82
C CYS A 37 4.10 -4.25 -2.18
N VAL A 38 5.07 -3.68 -2.86
CA VAL A 38 6.46 -3.61 -2.43
C VAL A 38 6.78 -2.16 -2.11
N PHE A 39 7.43 -1.94 -0.98
CA PHE A 39 7.86 -0.63 -0.51
C PHE A 39 9.37 -0.65 -0.31
N VAL A 40 10.06 0.35 -0.83
CA VAL A 40 11.50 0.52 -0.69
C VAL A 40 11.75 1.73 0.17
N PHE A 41 12.40 1.53 1.31
CA PHE A 41 12.79 2.58 2.22
C PHE A 41 14.31 2.60 2.40
N ARG A 42 14.83 3.69 2.95
CA ARG A 42 16.24 3.78 3.33
C ARG A 42 16.40 3.38 4.79
N GLN A 43 17.52 2.80 5.10
CA GLN A 43 17.92 2.54 6.48
C GLN A 43 18.22 3.86 7.17
N THR A 44 17.79 4.00 8.44
CA THR A 44 17.98 5.21 9.25
C THR A 44 19.47 5.49 9.50
N HIS A 45 20.26 4.43 9.73
CA HIS A 45 21.68 4.50 9.96
C HIS A 45 22.43 3.68 8.90
N GLY A 46 22.56 4.25 7.68
CA GLY A 46 23.25 3.58 6.58
C GLY A 46 22.77 4.05 5.21
N SER A 47 23.41 3.55 4.17
CA SER A 47 23.05 3.82 2.78
C SER A 47 22.21 2.72 2.13
N GLU A 48 21.91 1.65 2.87
CA GLU A 48 21.21 0.48 2.34
C GLU A 48 19.72 0.74 2.17
N ARG A 49 19.14 0.05 1.18
CA ARG A 49 17.70 0.07 0.91
C ARG A 49 17.09 -1.22 1.46
N ILE A 50 16.01 -1.07 2.19
CA ILE A 50 15.23 -2.18 2.75
C ILE A 50 13.93 -2.29 1.99
N ILE A 51 13.57 -3.52 1.62
CA ILE A 51 12.36 -3.82 0.88
C ILE A 51 11.35 -4.44 1.83
N GLU A 52 10.20 -3.77 1.97
CA GLU A 52 9.05 -4.29 2.70
C GLU A 52 7.96 -4.75 1.73
N SER A 53 7.35 -5.88 2.03
CA SER A 53 6.21 -6.39 1.26
C SER A 53 4.96 -6.36 2.13
N ARG A 54 3.95 -5.59 1.70
CA ARG A 54 2.67 -5.45 2.40
C ARG A 54 1.52 -5.88 1.52
N ARG A 55 0.47 -6.37 2.13
CA ARG A 55 -0.78 -6.69 1.43
C ARG A 55 -1.79 -5.60 1.71
N LEU A 56 -2.09 -4.78 0.70
CA LEU A 56 -3.04 -3.69 0.82
C LEU A 56 -4.44 -4.16 0.47
N PRO A 57 -5.44 -3.96 1.34
CA PRO A 57 -6.83 -4.26 1.03
C PRO A 57 -7.32 -3.30 -0.07
N LEU A 58 -7.98 -3.86 -1.10
CA LEU A 58 -8.67 -3.07 -2.12
C LEU A 58 -10.02 -2.64 -1.55
N ASN A 59 -10.13 -1.39 -1.17
CA ASN A 59 -11.40 -0.79 -0.77
C ASN A 59 -12.13 -0.26 -2.00
N ALA A 60 -13.46 -0.44 -2.05
CA ALA A 60 -14.28 0.02 -3.17
C ALA A 60 -14.30 1.56 -3.34
N HIS A 61 -13.96 2.30 -2.29
CA HIS A 61 -14.05 3.76 -2.22
C HIS A 61 -12.72 4.48 -2.47
N GLN A 62 -11.59 3.78 -2.48
CA GLN A 62 -10.27 4.37 -2.64
C GLN A 62 -9.56 3.74 -3.84
N GLY A 63 -9.04 4.56 -4.73
CA GLY A 63 -8.29 4.11 -5.90
C GLY A 63 -7.01 3.35 -5.49
N LYS A 64 -6.60 2.36 -6.31
CA LYS A 64 -5.38 1.57 -6.02
C LYS A 64 -4.12 2.43 -5.90
N TYR A 65 -4.01 3.49 -6.69
CA TYR A 65 -2.88 4.41 -6.66
C TYR A 65 -2.90 5.27 -5.39
N GLU A 66 -4.07 5.77 -5.04
CA GLU A 66 -4.32 6.57 -3.83
C GLU A 66 -3.98 5.75 -2.58
N LYS A 67 -4.51 4.53 -2.47
CA LYS A 67 -4.25 3.64 -1.33
C LYS A 67 -2.77 3.31 -1.19
N TYR A 68 -2.08 3.00 -2.29
CA TYR A 68 -0.66 2.72 -2.27
C TYR A 68 0.16 3.96 -1.85
N THR A 69 -0.17 5.13 -2.42
CA THR A 69 0.52 6.38 -2.13
C THR A 69 0.34 6.79 -0.67
N ASP A 70 -0.87 6.64 -0.14
CA ASP A 70 -1.18 6.91 1.25
C ASP A 70 -0.35 6.02 2.19
N GLU A 71 -0.31 4.72 1.93
CA GLU A 71 0.51 3.77 2.69
C GLU A 71 2.03 4.04 2.57
N LEU A 72 2.48 4.55 1.42
CA LEU A 72 3.88 4.93 1.22
C LEU A 72 4.25 6.17 2.04
N LEU A 73 3.33 7.13 2.14
CA LEU A 73 3.49 8.35 2.95
C LEU A 73 3.44 8.07 4.46
N LEU A 74 2.65 7.07 4.90
CA LEU A 74 2.65 6.62 6.29
C LEU A 74 4.03 6.09 6.75
N GLY A 75 4.88 5.71 5.79
CA GLY A 75 6.25 5.30 6.08
C GLY A 75 6.44 3.81 6.36
N PRO A 76 7.65 3.43 6.82
CA PRO A 76 8.02 2.04 7.07
C PRO A 76 7.35 1.49 8.32
N LEU A 77 7.12 0.15 8.33
CA LEU A 77 6.75 -0.60 9.53
C LEU A 77 7.98 -1.01 10.35
N THR A 78 9.14 -1.04 9.70
CA THR A 78 10.41 -1.43 10.30
C THR A 78 11.09 -0.21 10.92
N GLU A 79 11.36 -0.24 12.22
CA GLU A 79 11.98 0.87 12.97
C GLU A 79 13.37 1.27 12.45
N GLN A 80 14.08 0.36 11.77
CA GLN A 80 15.39 0.60 11.19
C GLN A 80 15.35 1.43 9.89
N CYS A 81 14.15 1.74 9.39
CA CYS A 81 13.95 2.47 8.15
C CYS A 81 13.46 3.89 8.42
N ALA A 82 13.90 4.82 7.59
CA ALA A 82 13.40 6.20 7.60
C ALA A 82 12.22 6.35 6.63
N PRO A 83 11.19 7.11 6.99
CA PRO A 83 10.13 7.49 6.05
C PRO A 83 10.72 8.31 4.89
N ILE A 84 10.07 8.28 3.73
CA ILE A 84 10.52 9.06 2.56
C ILE A 84 10.32 10.55 2.82
N PHE A 85 9.15 10.91 3.35
CA PHE A 85 8.85 12.26 3.79
C PHE A 85 8.55 12.24 5.29
N SER A 86 8.47 13.40 5.93
CA SER A 86 8.13 13.44 7.36
C SER A 86 6.75 12.84 7.64
N GLY A 87 6.55 12.30 8.84
CA GLY A 87 5.30 11.67 9.25
C GLY A 87 4.06 12.58 9.28
N GLU A 88 4.23 13.88 9.08
CA GLU A 88 3.14 14.85 8.98
C GLU A 88 2.65 15.06 7.55
N THR A 89 3.33 14.47 6.56
CA THR A 89 2.96 14.57 5.14
C THR A 89 1.69 13.78 4.88
N LYS A 90 0.67 14.46 4.33
CA LYS A 90 -0.62 13.85 3.98
C LYS A 90 -0.85 13.88 2.48
N LEU A 91 -1.51 12.84 1.98
CA LEU A 91 -2.00 12.83 0.61
C LEU A 91 -3.22 13.75 0.49
N LEU A 92 -3.14 14.76 -0.38
CA LEU A 92 -4.24 15.67 -0.67
C LEU A 92 -5.06 15.21 -1.87
N SER A 93 -4.39 14.72 -2.91
CA SER A 93 -5.05 14.11 -4.07
C SER A 93 -4.09 13.20 -4.83
N CYS A 94 -4.65 12.17 -5.48
CA CYS A 94 -3.91 11.24 -6.31
C CYS A 94 -4.79 10.72 -7.44
N PHE A 95 -4.40 10.97 -8.69
CA PHE A 95 -5.14 10.48 -9.86
C PHE A 95 -4.20 10.19 -11.02
N GLU A 96 -4.60 9.25 -11.87
CA GLU A 96 -3.86 8.88 -13.07
C GLU A 96 -4.56 9.42 -14.31
N ARG A 97 -3.79 9.97 -15.25
CA ARG A 97 -4.25 10.36 -16.57
C ARG A 97 -3.18 10.07 -17.62
N SER A 98 -3.51 9.27 -18.62
CA SER A 98 -2.64 8.96 -19.77
C SER A 98 -1.26 8.41 -19.39
N GLY A 99 -1.20 7.61 -18.31
CA GLY A 99 0.06 7.03 -17.83
C GLY A 99 0.92 7.97 -16.99
N ILE A 100 0.40 9.13 -16.62
CA ILE A 100 1.00 10.08 -15.69
C ILE A 100 0.22 10.01 -14.38
N LEU A 101 0.90 9.79 -13.29
CA LEU A 101 0.31 9.85 -11.95
C LEU A 101 0.57 11.22 -11.36
N TYR A 102 -0.50 11.95 -11.08
CA TYR A 102 -0.50 13.23 -10.40
C TYR A 102 -0.72 13.01 -8.92
N VAL A 103 0.22 13.44 -8.11
CA VAL A 103 0.19 13.27 -6.65
C VAL A 103 0.37 14.64 -6.02
N ASN A 104 -0.58 15.06 -5.20
CA ASN A 104 -0.50 16.27 -4.42
C ASN A 104 -0.41 15.92 -2.93
N ILE A 105 0.63 16.40 -2.27
CA ILE A 105 0.89 16.16 -0.86
C ILE A 105 0.91 17.48 -0.08
N SER A 106 0.70 17.41 1.22
CA SER A 106 0.76 18.59 2.08
C SER A 106 2.20 19.05 2.31
N SER A 107 2.37 20.35 2.54
CA SER A 107 3.68 20.98 2.84
C SER A 107 4.21 20.70 4.26
N GLY A 108 3.52 19.93 5.07
CA GLY A 108 3.87 19.68 6.48
C GLY A 108 5.30 19.19 6.76
N PHE A 109 6.06 18.82 5.71
CA PHE A 109 7.46 18.41 5.81
C PHE A 109 8.46 19.49 5.36
N ILE A 110 8.00 20.60 4.77
CA ILE A 110 8.87 21.66 4.26
C ILE A 110 9.14 22.64 5.39
N THR A 111 10.24 22.46 6.10
CA THR A 111 10.90 23.55 6.81
C THR A 111 11.61 24.45 5.77
N GLU A 112 11.67 25.76 5.99
CA GLU A 112 12.13 26.78 5.02
C GLU A 112 13.49 26.56 4.33
N ASN A 113 14.26 25.54 4.75
CA ASN A 113 15.56 25.18 4.20
C ASN A 113 15.62 23.84 3.44
N ALA A 114 14.48 23.20 3.15
CA ALA A 114 14.43 21.79 2.75
C ALA A 114 14.33 21.52 1.24
N LEU A 115 14.57 22.49 0.35
CA LEU A 115 14.82 22.25 -1.08
C LEU A 115 16.25 21.78 -1.32
N THR A 116 16.73 20.87 -0.49
CA THR A 116 18.10 20.33 -0.50
C THR A 116 18.23 19.15 -1.47
N ALA A 117 19.48 18.73 -1.71
CA ALA A 117 19.78 17.51 -2.46
C ALA A 117 19.05 16.27 -1.89
N ASP A 118 18.73 16.28 -0.61
CA ASP A 118 17.97 15.23 0.08
C ASP A 118 16.53 15.16 -0.42
N PHE A 119 15.86 16.27 -0.61
CA PHE A 119 14.48 16.29 -1.12
C PHE A 119 14.36 15.74 -2.55
N LYS A 120 15.33 16.09 -3.45
CA LYS A 120 15.38 15.49 -4.79
C LYS A 120 15.54 13.97 -4.73
N ARG A 121 16.39 13.49 -3.82
CA ARG A 121 16.61 12.07 -3.60
C ARG A 121 15.34 11.38 -3.07
N ASP A 122 14.58 12.04 -2.21
CA ASP A 122 13.33 11.52 -1.65
C ASP A 122 12.23 11.45 -2.70
N ILE A 123 12.11 12.46 -3.56
CA ILE A 123 11.19 12.43 -4.72
C ILE A 123 11.56 11.30 -5.68
N ASN A 124 12.85 11.07 -5.93
CA ASN A 124 13.29 9.97 -6.78
C ASN A 124 12.90 8.62 -6.17
N LEU A 125 13.14 8.41 -4.89
CA LEU A 125 12.78 7.19 -4.18
C LEU A 125 11.26 6.98 -4.16
N PHE A 126 10.49 8.03 -3.96
CA PHE A 126 9.03 8.01 -4.05
C PHE A 126 8.56 7.58 -5.44
N THR A 127 9.14 8.18 -6.48
CA THR A 127 8.84 7.86 -7.88
C THR A 127 9.20 6.42 -8.23
N GLU A 128 10.36 5.94 -7.78
CA GLU A 128 10.78 4.55 -7.96
C GLU A 128 9.79 3.57 -7.33
N ASN A 129 9.34 3.83 -6.11
CA ASN A 129 8.34 3.03 -5.42
C ASN A 129 7.04 2.89 -6.22
N ILE A 130 6.54 3.99 -6.76
CA ILE A 130 5.33 4.00 -7.59
C ILE A 130 5.54 3.17 -8.85
N LYS A 131 6.63 3.40 -9.59
CA LYS A 131 6.93 2.69 -10.84
C LYS A 131 7.15 1.19 -10.63
N LEU A 132 7.75 0.80 -9.50
CA LEU A 132 7.96 -0.60 -9.13
C LEU A 132 6.64 -1.36 -9.00
N ASN A 133 5.62 -0.74 -8.42
CA ASN A 133 4.31 -1.38 -8.20
C ASN A 133 3.35 -1.17 -9.37
N PHE A 134 3.54 -0.13 -10.15
CA PHE A 134 2.65 0.25 -11.25
C PHE A 134 3.42 0.48 -12.55
N PRO A 135 3.83 -0.57 -13.28
CA PRO A 135 4.63 -0.45 -14.51
C PRO A 135 3.95 0.34 -15.65
N ARG A 136 2.62 0.51 -15.57
CA ARG A 136 1.86 1.33 -16.53
C ARG A 136 2.05 2.84 -16.33
N ILE A 137 2.53 3.26 -15.16
CA ILE A 137 2.83 4.66 -14.86
C ILE A 137 4.20 4.99 -15.45
N LYS A 138 4.22 5.84 -16.45
CA LYS A 138 5.43 6.28 -17.15
C LYS A 138 6.10 7.44 -16.41
N ARG A 139 5.29 8.33 -15.83
CA ARG A 139 5.76 9.55 -15.16
C ARG A 139 4.93 9.81 -13.90
N VAL A 140 5.59 10.37 -12.88
CA VAL A 140 4.96 10.83 -11.65
C VAL A 140 5.20 12.34 -11.56
N GLU A 141 4.12 13.09 -11.41
CA GLU A 141 4.11 14.53 -11.17
C GLU A 141 3.74 14.76 -9.72
N LEU A 142 4.71 15.22 -8.94
CA LEU A 142 4.51 15.55 -7.54
C LEU A 142 4.22 17.03 -7.38
N PHE A 143 3.18 17.34 -6.62
CA PHE A 143 2.81 18.68 -6.20
C PHE A 143 2.84 18.75 -4.68
N VAL A 144 3.17 19.92 -4.18
CA VAL A 144 3.13 20.25 -2.75
C VAL A 144 2.20 21.43 -2.58
N ASP A 145 1.08 21.21 -1.88
CA ASP A 145 -0.02 22.19 -1.76
C ASP A 145 -0.43 22.80 -3.11
N GLY A 146 -0.49 21.95 -4.15
CA GLY A 146 -0.87 22.34 -5.51
C GLY A 146 0.20 23.03 -6.32
N LYS A 147 1.43 23.20 -5.81
CA LYS A 147 2.54 23.83 -6.51
C LYS A 147 3.60 22.79 -6.91
N THR A 148 4.26 22.98 -8.03
CA THR A 148 5.41 22.16 -8.42
C THR A 148 6.59 22.46 -7.49
N PRO A 149 7.24 21.45 -6.87
CA PRO A 149 8.30 21.68 -5.89
C PRO A 149 9.58 22.31 -6.47
N PHE A 150 9.69 22.38 -7.78
CA PHE A 150 10.83 22.94 -8.53
C PHE A 150 10.35 23.87 -9.66
N ALA A 151 9.37 24.73 -9.40
CA ALA A 151 9.05 25.81 -10.32
C ALA A 151 10.21 26.83 -10.24
N ASP A 152 10.94 26.98 -11.34
CA ASP A 152 11.90 28.05 -11.55
C ASP A 152 11.22 29.42 -11.51
#